data_847b0eb600821293a4b762f5905d1db1
#
_entry.id   847b0eb600821293a4b762f5905d1db1
#
_cell.length_a   1.000
_cell.length_b   1.000
_cell.length_c   1.000
_cell.angle_alpha   90.00
_cell.angle_beta   90.00
_cell.angle_gamma   90.00
#
_symmetry.space_group_name_H-M   'P 1'
#
loop_
_entity.id
_entity.type
_entity.pdbx_description
1 polymer ?
#
loop_
_entity_poly.entity_id
_entity_poly.type
_entity_poly.pdbx_seq_one_letter_code
_entity_poly.pdbx_strand_id
1 'polypeptide(L)'
;MTSLYRLLSIMSLLGLVLGACAAPAATEAPGAVEAPAATEAPAPTAAPLVTVTYTYPNTVFPDVQLVEDAMNELLVPVANAKIDLNPIDWGAFDEKMKLAFVAGEECDIVFTAPWINNYLLNIAAGNLLPLDDLLLEHAPGLWASMPKTTWDAARVNGPIYGVINQQIFVKPFGVYIRRDLADKYDLDVYGLKTYDDLEPFMDTILAKEAGVMPLSGVGHWTMEGAGFDPIVSQSVPVGVRFDDKGLKVVNTIESDEYKVAIERARKWYLAGYAPKEVIASEDSGNMWKAGKFAISGLAGVVKPGGEIESEQRSGQPVYAQPMGVTAFLTTAGTTATTNAICSSSKNPEAAMRILEALNTNVEIYNTLSKGIEGKHWEWADKAAKVTKAGPNNADYVPNTDWEFGNQFLAYYIDAKQAEGNVWEATYKLNNESPVSVAMGFNFNADPVKTEMANLSAITGELFVPLDSGMVDPATALAELQKRLEEAGIQVVMDEAQRQLTEWAASR
;
A
#
# COMPACT_ATOMS: atom_id res chain seq x y z
N MET A 1 11.52 -21.35 51.28
CA MET A 1 12.54 -22.42 51.42
C MET A 1 13.45 -22.22 50.25
N THR A 2 14.52 -21.44 50.44
CA THR A 2 15.94 -21.83 50.61
C THR A 2 16.49 -22.46 49.30
N SER A 3 17.59 -22.03 48.65
CA SER A 3 18.83 -21.41 49.07
C SER A 3 19.68 -21.29 47.79
N LEU A 4 20.25 -20.23 47.36
CA LEU A 4 21.49 -19.55 47.77
C LEU A 4 22.79 -20.38 47.56
N TYR A 5 23.80 -19.67 47.07
CA TYR A 5 25.27 -19.88 47.08
C TYR A 5 25.92 -20.44 45.80
N ARG A 6 27.07 -20.00 45.31
CA ARG A 6 28.10 -18.97 45.62
C ARG A 6 29.07 -18.98 44.45
N LEU A 7 29.52 -17.89 43.91
CA LEU A 7 30.81 -17.22 44.10
C LEU A 7 32.03 -18.10 44.29
N LEU A 8 33.04 -17.97 43.42
CA LEU A 8 34.41 -17.69 43.88
C LEU A 8 35.37 -17.41 42.68
N SER A 9 36.01 -16.28 42.83
CA SER A 9 37.22 -15.78 42.21
C SER A 9 38.44 -16.67 42.47
N ILE A 10 39.47 -16.62 41.64
CA ILE A 10 40.88 -16.70 42.11
C ILE A 10 41.75 -15.86 41.15
N MET A 11 42.41 -14.88 41.74
CA MET A 11 43.63 -14.15 41.34
C MET A 11 44.85 -14.98 41.73
N SER A 12 45.97 -14.79 41.06
CA SER A 12 47.37 -14.87 41.52
C SER A 12 48.30 -15.14 40.36
N LEU A 13 49.49 -14.78 40.20
CA LEU A 13 50.47 -13.87 40.87
C LEU A 13 51.73 -13.80 40.01
N LEU A 14 52.25 -12.65 39.86
CA LEU A 14 53.63 -12.19 39.74
C LEU A 14 54.74 -13.23 39.77
N GLY A 15 55.75 -13.06 38.90
CA GLY A 15 57.09 -13.64 39.02
C GLY A 15 58.13 -12.76 38.31
N LEU A 16 58.71 -11.83 39.05
CA LEU A 16 59.96 -11.10 38.71
C LEU A 16 61.14 -12.04 38.83
N VAL A 17 62.04 -12.05 37.84
CA VAL A 17 63.48 -12.43 38.09
C VAL A 17 64.35 -11.40 37.44
N LEU A 18 65.11 -10.70 38.31
CA LEU A 18 66.26 -9.86 38.00
C LEU A 18 67.49 -10.71 37.72
N GLY A 19 68.17 -10.42 36.62
CA GLY A 19 69.49 -10.94 36.33
C GLY A 19 70.30 -9.84 35.65
N ALA A 20 71.16 -9.21 36.42
CA ALA A 20 72.22 -8.29 35.98
C ALA A 20 73.40 -9.09 35.46
N CYS A 21 74.04 -8.65 34.36
CA CYS A 21 75.51 -8.41 34.31
C CYS A 21 75.99 -8.04 32.91
N ALA A 22 76.82 -6.98 32.90
CA ALA A 22 77.95 -6.70 32.04
C ALA A 22 77.78 -6.22 30.62
N ALA A 23 78.10 -4.97 30.38
CA ALA A 23 78.43 -4.35 29.10
C ALA A 23 79.75 -4.82 28.51
N PRO A 24 79.94 -4.87 27.21
CA PRO A 24 81.12 -4.27 26.60
C PRO A 24 80.76 -3.27 25.46
N ALA A 25 81.62 -2.26 25.43
CA ALA A 25 82.08 -1.34 24.42
C ALA A 25 81.21 -1.03 23.18
N ALA A 26 81.02 0.26 22.97
CA ALA A 26 80.41 0.93 21.83
C ALA A 26 81.15 0.62 20.50
N THR A 27 80.34 0.25 19.48
CA THR A 27 80.72 0.38 18.09
C THR A 27 79.72 1.32 17.45
N GLU A 28 80.20 2.37 16.79
CA GLU A 28 79.38 3.39 16.09
C GLU A 28 78.39 2.75 15.08
N ALA A 29 77.15 3.09 15.20
CA ALA A 29 76.09 2.72 14.28
C ALA A 29 76.12 3.69 13.09
N PRO A 30 75.86 3.20 11.82
CA PRO A 30 75.65 4.07 10.66
C PRO A 30 74.31 4.81 10.78
N GLY A 31 74.29 6.06 10.27
CA GLY A 31 73.23 7.04 10.39
C GLY A 31 71.80 6.46 10.09
N ALA A 32 70.89 6.86 11.00
CA ALA A 32 69.47 6.60 10.80
C ALA A 32 68.97 7.26 9.51
N VAL A 33 68.54 6.44 8.56
CA VAL A 33 67.75 6.91 7.39
C VAL A 33 66.40 7.28 7.95
N GLU A 34 66.05 8.57 7.91
CA GLU A 34 64.72 9.08 8.22
C GLU A 34 63.68 8.34 7.38
N ALA A 35 62.76 7.61 8.01
CA ALA A 35 61.64 7.01 7.32
C ALA A 35 60.80 8.10 6.65
N PRO A 36 60.35 7.91 5.39
CA PRO A 36 59.49 8.89 4.73
C PRO A 36 58.24 9.10 5.60
N ALA A 37 57.90 10.36 5.87
CA ALA A 37 56.66 10.74 6.53
C ALA A 37 55.51 10.04 5.82
N ALA A 38 54.69 9.31 6.58
CA ALA A 38 53.46 8.71 6.05
C ALA A 38 52.61 9.84 5.47
N THR A 39 52.45 9.83 4.15
CA THR A 39 51.54 10.73 3.48
C THR A 39 50.15 10.39 4.03
N GLU A 40 49.53 11.30 4.78
CA GLU A 40 48.13 11.18 5.17
C GLU A 40 47.31 10.88 3.90
N ALA A 41 46.55 9.77 3.93
CA ALA A 41 45.62 9.48 2.84
C ALA A 41 44.67 10.68 2.73
N PRO A 42 44.41 11.18 1.50
CA PRO A 42 43.50 12.29 1.36
C PRO A 42 42.15 11.93 2.00
N ALA A 43 41.64 12.86 2.83
CA ALA A 43 40.31 12.72 3.40
C ALA A 43 39.32 12.37 2.30
N PRO A 44 38.37 11.44 2.49
CA PRO A 44 37.41 11.06 1.48
C PRO A 44 36.69 12.33 1.00
N THR A 45 36.85 12.64 -0.28
CA THR A 45 36.16 13.77 -0.89
C THR A 45 34.67 13.47 -0.77
N ALA A 46 33.89 14.38 -0.16
CA ALA A 46 32.44 14.24 -0.08
C ALA A 46 31.87 13.99 -1.49
N ALA A 47 31.00 13.01 -1.62
CA ALA A 47 30.37 12.73 -2.90
C ALA A 47 29.64 14.01 -3.41
N PRO A 48 29.65 14.29 -4.71
CA PRO A 48 29.02 15.50 -5.27
C PRO A 48 27.53 15.49 -4.94
N LEU A 49 26.98 16.67 -4.63
CA LEU A 49 25.55 16.87 -4.46
C LEU A 49 24.86 16.67 -5.82
N VAL A 50 23.89 15.77 -5.86
CA VAL A 50 23.13 15.44 -7.06
C VAL A 50 21.66 15.78 -6.88
N THR A 51 20.93 15.98 -7.98
CA THR A 51 19.48 16.13 -7.98
C THR A 51 18.85 14.84 -8.51
N VAL A 52 17.83 14.35 -7.82
CA VAL A 52 17.07 13.13 -8.11
C VAL A 52 15.65 13.54 -8.47
N THR A 53 15.18 13.15 -9.63
CA THR A 53 13.77 13.36 -10.01
C THR A 53 12.86 12.37 -9.29
N TYR A 54 11.69 12.84 -8.83
CA TYR A 54 10.61 11.99 -8.32
C TYR A 54 9.34 12.25 -9.11
N THR A 55 8.97 11.29 -9.95
CA THR A 55 7.80 11.36 -10.83
C THR A 55 6.66 10.53 -10.26
N TYR A 56 5.51 11.16 -10.02
CA TYR A 56 4.36 10.55 -9.36
C TYR A 56 3.03 11.14 -9.86
N PRO A 57 1.91 10.38 -9.80
CA PRO A 57 0.60 10.89 -10.22
C PRO A 57 0.02 11.78 -9.11
N ASN A 58 -0.24 13.06 -9.42
CA ASN A 58 -0.93 13.96 -8.50
C ASN A 58 -1.44 15.20 -9.24
N THR A 59 -2.28 15.99 -8.58
CA THR A 59 -2.59 17.35 -9.02
C THR A 59 -1.32 18.19 -8.98
N VAL A 60 -1.09 18.98 -10.04
CA VAL A 60 0.02 19.95 -10.05
C VAL A 60 -0.41 21.19 -9.27
N PHE A 61 0.00 21.27 -8.03
CA PHE A 61 -0.34 22.39 -7.14
C PHE A 61 0.54 23.63 -7.40
N PRO A 62 0.03 24.86 -7.18
CA PRO A 62 0.80 26.09 -7.36
C PRO A 62 2.11 26.14 -6.56
N ASP A 63 2.13 25.57 -5.36
CA ASP A 63 3.25 25.65 -4.43
C ASP A 63 4.17 24.42 -4.44
N VAL A 64 4.12 23.56 -5.48
CA VAL A 64 5.02 22.39 -5.60
C VAL A 64 6.48 22.80 -5.45
N GLN A 65 6.94 23.84 -6.16
CA GLN A 65 8.31 24.32 -6.09
C GLN A 65 8.70 24.80 -4.69
N LEU A 66 7.79 25.47 -4.00
CA LEU A 66 8.04 25.95 -2.64
C LEU A 66 8.20 24.77 -1.64
N VAL A 67 7.42 23.72 -1.84
CA VAL A 67 7.53 22.49 -1.05
C VAL A 67 8.81 21.75 -1.37
N GLU A 68 9.18 21.69 -2.64
CA GLU A 68 10.46 21.12 -3.10
C GLU A 68 11.66 21.82 -2.45
N ASP A 69 11.67 23.16 -2.44
CA ASP A 69 12.73 23.95 -1.81
C ASP A 69 12.84 23.59 -0.31
N ALA A 70 11.72 23.52 0.41
CA ALA A 70 11.69 23.12 1.81
C ALA A 70 12.15 21.65 2.00
N MET A 71 11.74 20.74 1.12
CA MET A 71 12.24 19.36 1.10
C MET A 71 13.76 19.29 0.95
N ASN A 72 14.32 20.11 0.04
CA ASN A 72 15.74 20.14 -0.25
C ASN A 72 16.58 20.66 0.94
N GLU A 73 16.05 21.60 1.74
CA GLU A 73 16.71 22.02 2.99
C GLU A 73 16.84 20.85 3.97
N LEU A 74 15.85 19.96 4.03
CA LEU A 74 15.84 18.79 4.91
C LEU A 74 16.63 17.60 4.36
N LEU A 75 16.61 17.37 3.04
CA LEU A 75 17.21 16.21 2.39
C LEU A 75 18.72 16.33 2.24
N VAL A 76 19.25 17.50 1.92
CA VAL A 76 20.70 17.69 1.70
C VAL A 76 21.54 17.19 2.87
N PRO A 77 21.25 17.52 4.13
CA PRO A 77 22.08 17.05 5.26
C PRO A 77 21.97 15.55 5.55
N VAL A 78 20.88 14.88 5.16
CA VAL A 78 20.63 13.45 5.50
C VAL A 78 20.85 12.50 4.33
N ALA A 79 20.54 12.94 3.11
CA ALA A 79 20.64 12.11 1.90
C ALA A 79 21.84 12.51 1.01
N ASN A 80 22.49 13.65 1.25
CA ASN A 80 23.46 14.27 0.33
C ASN A 80 22.91 14.31 -1.13
N ALA A 81 21.65 14.68 -1.25
CA ALA A 81 20.95 14.78 -2.53
C ALA A 81 19.84 15.82 -2.44
N LYS A 82 19.45 16.36 -3.60
CA LYS A 82 18.23 17.16 -3.78
C LYS A 82 17.19 16.32 -4.48
N ILE A 83 15.93 16.65 -4.23
CA ILE A 83 14.78 16.11 -4.98
C ILE A 83 14.28 17.16 -5.97
N ASP A 84 13.82 16.72 -7.12
CA ASP A 84 13.06 17.48 -8.12
C ASP A 84 11.69 16.82 -8.23
N LEU A 85 10.65 17.49 -7.74
CA LEU A 85 9.28 16.97 -7.68
C LEU A 85 8.58 17.15 -9.01
N ASN A 86 8.23 16.05 -9.66
CA ASN A 86 7.56 16.02 -10.95
C ASN A 86 6.16 15.37 -10.86
N PRO A 87 5.15 16.05 -10.24
CA PRO A 87 3.79 15.57 -10.24
C PRO A 87 3.18 15.63 -11.63
N ILE A 88 2.52 14.56 -12.04
CA ILE A 88 1.79 14.46 -13.30
C ILE A 88 0.33 14.19 -12.97
N ASP A 89 -0.58 14.93 -13.64
CA ASP A 89 -2.01 14.72 -13.49
C ASP A 89 -2.40 13.25 -13.67
N TRP A 90 -3.30 12.76 -12.81
CA TRP A 90 -3.74 11.36 -12.74
C TRP A 90 -4.16 10.79 -14.09
N GLY A 91 -4.92 11.56 -14.86
CA GLY A 91 -5.42 11.13 -16.18
C GLY A 91 -4.34 11.04 -17.25
N ALA A 92 -3.18 11.67 -17.04
CA ALA A 92 -2.08 11.71 -18.02
C ALA A 92 -0.90 10.82 -17.62
N PHE A 93 -0.84 10.35 -16.37
CA PHE A 93 0.35 9.71 -15.80
C PHE A 93 0.77 8.45 -16.56
N ASP A 94 -0.15 7.50 -16.77
CA ASP A 94 0.14 6.24 -17.47
C ASP A 94 0.74 6.46 -18.87
N GLU A 95 0.11 7.33 -19.65
CA GLU A 95 0.54 7.57 -21.03
C GLU A 95 1.88 8.31 -21.10
N LYS A 96 2.09 9.29 -20.21
CA LYS A 96 3.37 10.01 -20.13
C LYS A 96 4.51 9.08 -19.71
N MET A 97 4.30 8.23 -18.68
CA MET A 97 5.35 7.29 -18.24
C MET A 97 5.68 6.27 -19.32
N LYS A 98 4.67 5.74 -20.00
CA LYS A 98 4.87 4.82 -21.12
C LYS A 98 5.70 5.45 -22.25
N LEU A 99 5.41 6.70 -22.60
CA LEU A 99 6.18 7.43 -23.62
C LEU A 99 7.62 7.70 -23.17
N ALA A 100 7.82 8.13 -21.91
CA ALA A 100 9.13 8.38 -21.33
C ALA A 100 10.01 7.12 -21.34
N PHE A 101 9.47 5.97 -20.91
CA PHE A 101 10.20 4.70 -20.94
C PHE A 101 10.55 4.26 -22.37
N VAL A 102 9.61 4.38 -23.33
CA VAL A 102 9.89 4.06 -24.75
C VAL A 102 10.95 4.99 -25.36
N ALA A 103 10.93 6.27 -24.98
CA ALA A 103 11.93 7.25 -25.43
C ALA A 103 13.30 7.08 -24.75
N GLY A 104 13.39 6.28 -23.68
CA GLY A 104 14.59 6.14 -22.87
C GLY A 104 14.95 7.42 -22.12
N GLU A 105 13.94 8.20 -21.73
CA GLU A 105 14.15 9.42 -20.93
C GLU A 105 14.74 9.06 -19.56
N GLU A 106 15.62 9.93 -19.08
CA GLU A 106 16.21 9.76 -17.74
C GLU A 106 15.13 9.98 -16.68
N CYS A 107 14.97 9.03 -15.79
CA CYS A 107 14.17 9.18 -14.57
C CYS A 107 14.89 8.51 -13.41
N ASP A 108 14.66 9.00 -12.17
CA ASP A 108 15.25 8.40 -10.97
C ASP A 108 14.20 7.64 -10.16
N ILE A 109 13.37 8.34 -9.40
CA ILE A 109 12.28 7.71 -8.64
C ILE A 109 10.97 7.83 -9.41
N VAL A 110 10.23 6.73 -9.50
CA VAL A 110 8.91 6.70 -10.14
C VAL A 110 7.90 5.95 -9.29
N PHE A 111 6.70 6.52 -9.17
CA PHE A 111 5.58 5.81 -8.58
C PHE A 111 5.09 4.71 -9.51
N THR A 112 4.79 3.54 -8.97
CA THR A 112 4.23 2.42 -9.71
C THR A 112 3.29 1.60 -8.84
N ALA A 113 2.27 0.99 -9.45
CA ALA A 113 1.27 0.20 -8.76
C ALA A 113 0.68 -0.86 -9.71
N PRO A 114 -0.04 -1.88 -9.24
CA PRO A 114 -0.74 -2.80 -10.13
C PRO A 114 -1.81 -2.15 -11.01
N TRP A 115 -2.33 -1.00 -10.61
CA TRP A 115 -3.47 -0.30 -11.20
C TRP A 115 -3.11 0.98 -11.99
N ILE A 116 -1.86 1.48 -11.90
CA ILE A 116 -1.34 2.62 -12.67
C ILE A 116 0.17 2.47 -12.82
N ASN A 117 0.75 2.84 -13.97
CA ASN A 117 2.17 2.63 -14.29
C ASN A 117 2.64 1.23 -13.86
N ASN A 118 2.01 0.22 -14.41
CA ASN A 118 1.95 -1.13 -13.87
C ASN A 118 3.31 -1.72 -13.48
N TYR A 119 3.46 -2.06 -12.21
CA TYR A 119 4.68 -2.56 -11.58
C TYR A 119 5.27 -3.77 -12.31
N LEU A 120 4.46 -4.81 -12.53
CA LEU A 120 4.93 -6.07 -13.15
C LEU A 120 5.28 -5.88 -14.63
N LEU A 121 4.50 -5.07 -15.37
CA LEU A 121 4.79 -4.78 -16.77
C LEU A 121 6.09 -3.97 -16.92
N ASN A 122 6.35 -3.02 -16.03
CA ASN A 122 7.60 -2.25 -16.06
C ASN A 122 8.82 -3.11 -15.70
N ILE A 123 8.69 -4.06 -14.78
CA ILE A 123 9.75 -5.04 -14.51
C ILE A 123 10.01 -5.92 -15.73
N ALA A 124 8.98 -6.47 -16.36
CA ALA A 124 9.10 -7.29 -17.56
C ALA A 124 9.72 -6.54 -18.73
N ALA A 125 9.45 -5.23 -18.86
CA ALA A 125 10.05 -4.36 -19.86
C ALA A 125 11.51 -3.92 -19.55
N GLY A 126 12.01 -4.21 -18.34
CA GLY A 126 13.35 -3.80 -17.91
C GLY A 126 13.47 -2.31 -17.55
N ASN A 127 12.35 -1.66 -17.26
CA ASN A 127 12.30 -0.23 -16.93
C ASN A 127 12.74 0.09 -15.50
N LEU A 128 12.79 -0.91 -14.60
CA LEU A 128 13.08 -0.74 -13.17
C LEU A 128 14.36 -1.47 -12.78
N LEU A 129 15.09 -0.90 -11.81
CA LEU A 129 16.29 -1.50 -11.24
C LEU A 129 15.95 -2.53 -10.13
N PRO A 130 16.72 -3.62 -10.01
CA PRO A 130 16.73 -4.43 -8.80
C PRO A 130 17.31 -3.64 -7.63
N LEU A 131 16.68 -3.72 -6.45
CA LEU A 131 16.95 -2.83 -5.33
C LEU A 131 17.62 -3.51 -4.12
N ASP A 132 17.86 -4.82 -4.15
CA ASP A 132 18.34 -5.57 -2.97
C ASP A 132 19.61 -4.97 -2.36
N ASP A 133 20.64 -4.74 -3.19
CA ASP A 133 21.91 -4.17 -2.72
C ASP A 133 21.74 -2.71 -2.28
N LEU A 134 20.98 -1.92 -3.04
CA LEU A 134 20.70 -0.51 -2.72
C LEU A 134 19.96 -0.36 -1.38
N LEU A 135 18.99 -1.23 -1.11
CA LEU A 135 18.27 -1.25 0.17
C LEU A 135 19.19 -1.54 1.35
N LEU A 136 20.08 -2.54 1.21
CA LEU A 136 20.99 -2.93 2.29
C LEU A 136 22.08 -1.88 2.54
N GLU A 137 22.61 -1.26 1.49
CA GLU A 137 23.75 -0.33 1.59
C GLU A 137 23.31 1.10 1.88
N HIS A 138 22.18 1.56 1.34
CA HIS A 138 21.77 2.96 1.36
C HIS A 138 20.46 3.26 2.08
N ALA A 139 19.71 2.21 2.51
CA ALA A 139 18.43 2.35 3.18
C ALA A 139 18.21 1.34 4.33
N PRO A 140 19.17 1.24 5.29
CA PRO A 140 19.07 0.23 6.36
C PRO A 140 17.89 0.47 7.31
N GLY A 141 17.47 1.70 7.55
CA GLY A 141 16.30 2.02 8.37
C GLY A 141 14.99 1.61 7.69
N LEU A 142 14.87 1.89 6.41
CA LEU A 142 13.74 1.44 5.59
C LEU A 142 13.71 -0.11 5.53
N TRP A 143 14.84 -0.76 5.27
CA TRP A 143 14.92 -2.22 5.26
C TRP A 143 14.43 -2.82 6.59
N ALA A 144 14.84 -2.24 7.72
CA ALA A 144 14.44 -2.69 9.05
C ALA A 144 12.99 -2.35 9.44
N SER A 145 12.35 -1.41 8.75
CA SER A 145 11.00 -0.92 9.08
C SER A 145 9.87 -1.90 8.75
N MET A 146 10.14 -2.88 7.90
CA MET A 146 9.15 -3.87 7.46
C MET A 146 9.66 -5.30 7.66
N PRO A 147 8.77 -6.25 8.04
CA PRO A 147 9.15 -7.65 8.16
C PRO A 147 9.49 -8.25 6.78
N LYS A 148 10.28 -9.33 6.80
CA LYS A 148 10.68 -10.04 5.58
C LYS A 148 9.51 -10.43 4.69
N THR A 149 8.39 -10.84 5.27
CA THR A 149 7.18 -11.23 4.53
C THR A 149 6.62 -10.11 3.67
N THR A 150 6.71 -8.85 4.14
CA THR A 150 6.32 -7.66 3.37
C THR A 150 7.28 -7.46 2.20
N TRP A 151 8.59 -7.54 2.42
CA TRP A 151 9.57 -7.44 1.34
C TRP A 151 9.45 -8.56 0.31
N ASP A 152 9.09 -9.78 0.74
CA ASP A 152 8.89 -10.92 -0.16
C ASP A 152 7.73 -10.67 -1.14
N ALA A 153 6.75 -9.83 -0.80
CA ALA A 153 5.68 -9.43 -1.72
C ALA A 153 6.17 -8.61 -2.91
N ALA A 154 7.19 -7.78 -2.72
CA ALA A 154 7.77 -6.96 -3.79
C ALA A 154 8.79 -7.72 -4.66
N ARG A 155 9.08 -8.99 -4.35
CA ARG A 155 10.01 -9.80 -5.14
C ARG A 155 9.34 -10.32 -6.40
N VAL A 156 10.00 -10.11 -7.52
CA VAL A 156 9.58 -10.66 -8.82
C VAL A 156 10.76 -11.45 -9.40
N ASN A 157 10.60 -12.75 -9.57
CA ASN A 157 11.64 -13.66 -10.03
C ASN A 157 12.96 -13.60 -9.21
N GLY A 158 12.85 -13.26 -7.92
CA GLY A 158 13.97 -13.18 -6.97
C GLY A 158 14.25 -11.78 -6.42
N PRO A 159 14.65 -10.77 -7.24
CA PRO A 159 14.92 -9.42 -6.79
C PRO A 159 13.68 -8.62 -6.37
N ILE A 160 13.90 -7.60 -5.51
CA ILE A 160 12.96 -6.52 -5.20
C ILE A 160 13.16 -5.41 -6.25
N TYR A 161 12.07 -4.85 -6.80
CA TYR A 161 12.13 -3.76 -7.78
C TYR A 161 11.42 -2.49 -7.33
N GLY A 162 10.71 -2.52 -6.21
CA GLY A 162 10.00 -1.36 -5.68
C GLY A 162 10.04 -1.32 -4.15
N VAL A 163 10.16 -0.12 -3.63
CA VAL A 163 9.97 0.18 -2.21
C VAL A 163 8.48 0.27 -1.94
N ILE A 164 7.98 -0.60 -1.09
CA ILE A 164 6.57 -0.63 -0.69
C ILE A 164 6.25 0.63 0.12
N ASN A 165 5.22 1.36 -0.27
CA ASN A 165 4.69 2.44 0.55
C ASN A 165 3.94 1.86 1.73
N GLN A 166 4.41 2.18 2.94
CA GLN A 166 3.85 1.64 4.18
C GLN A 166 2.51 2.33 4.49
N GLN A 167 1.44 1.61 4.28
CA GLN A 167 0.06 2.04 4.50
C GLN A 167 -0.80 0.86 4.98
N ILE A 168 -2.10 0.92 4.85
CA ILE A 168 -2.95 -0.24 5.06
C ILE A 168 -2.74 -1.28 3.95
N PHE A 169 -2.30 -2.46 4.30
CA PHE A 169 -2.13 -3.60 3.39
C PHE A 169 -3.31 -4.57 3.43
N VAL A 170 -3.87 -4.74 4.62
CA VAL A 170 -5.01 -5.62 4.84
C VAL A 170 -6.31 -4.85 4.63
N LYS A 171 -7.24 -5.44 3.88
CA LYS A 171 -8.49 -4.80 3.50
C LYS A 171 -9.69 -5.48 4.17
N PRO A 172 -10.08 -5.12 5.41
CA PRO A 172 -11.35 -5.56 5.96
C PRO A 172 -12.47 -4.90 5.16
N PHE A 173 -13.26 -5.68 4.45
CA PHE A 173 -14.41 -5.15 3.71
C PHE A 173 -15.63 -5.02 4.61
N GLY A 174 -16.47 -4.02 4.34
CA GLY A 174 -17.64 -3.77 5.16
C GLY A 174 -18.49 -2.62 4.68
N VAL A 175 -19.11 -1.94 5.63
CA VAL A 175 -20.07 -0.86 5.36
C VAL A 175 -19.85 0.35 6.26
N TYR A 176 -20.23 1.51 5.74
CA TYR A 176 -20.39 2.74 6.50
C TYR A 176 -21.88 3.08 6.61
N ILE A 177 -22.40 3.15 7.82
CA ILE A 177 -23.84 3.37 8.10
C ILE A 177 -24.00 4.74 8.75
N ARG A 178 -24.88 5.58 8.23
CA ARG A 178 -25.18 6.88 8.83
C ARG A 178 -25.61 6.72 10.29
N ARG A 179 -24.87 7.41 11.17
CA ARG A 179 -25.06 7.32 12.63
C ARG A 179 -26.43 7.82 13.05
N ASP A 180 -26.88 8.95 12.51
CA ASP A 180 -28.18 9.54 12.83
C ASP A 180 -29.36 8.60 12.53
N LEU A 181 -29.27 7.82 11.45
CA LEU A 181 -30.30 6.85 11.07
C LEU A 181 -30.19 5.54 11.87
N ALA A 182 -28.97 5.05 12.11
CA ALA A 182 -28.73 3.88 12.95
C ALA A 182 -29.27 4.11 14.38
N ASP A 183 -28.93 5.25 14.99
CA ASP A 183 -29.38 5.63 16.33
C ASP A 183 -30.90 5.85 16.37
N LYS A 184 -31.47 6.47 15.34
CA LYS A 184 -32.92 6.73 15.25
C LYS A 184 -33.76 5.45 15.24
N TYR A 185 -33.21 4.39 14.67
CA TYR A 185 -33.91 3.11 14.50
C TYR A 185 -33.32 1.98 15.35
N ASP A 186 -32.53 2.32 16.36
CA ASP A 186 -31.95 1.39 17.34
C ASP A 186 -31.20 0.21 16.67
N LEU A 187 -30.45 0.48 15.56
CA LEU A 187 -29.67 -0.54 14.88
C LEU A 187 -28.43 -0.90 15.71
N ASP A 188 -28.31 -2.14 16.13
CA ASP A 188 -27.07 -2.70 16.68
C ASP A 188 -26.05 -2.93 15.56
N VAL A 189 -25.31 -1.86 15.19
CA VAL A 189 -24.35 -1.91 14.09
C VAL A 189 -23.25 -2.94 14.34
N TYR A 190 -22.75 -3.03 15.58
CA TYR A 190 -21.66 -3.95 15.91
C TYR A 190 -22.11 -5.42 16.05
N GLY A 191 -23.43 -5.64 16.12
CA GLY A 191 -24.04 -6.95 16.06
C GLY A 191 -24.14 -7.54 14.64
N LEU A 192 -24.04 -6.71 13.61
CA LEU A 192 -24.11 -7.16 12.21
C LEU A 192 -22.94 -8.09 11.85
N LYS A 193 -23.23 -9.21 11.18
CA LYS A 193 -22.24 -10.22 10.79
C LYS A 193 -22.21 -10.45 9.28
N THR A 194 -23.36 -10.39 8.64
CA THR A 194 -23.55 -10.65 7.22
C THR A 194 -24.29 -9.50 6.56
N TYR A 195 -24.15 -9.39 5.27
CA TYR A 195 -24.89 -8.37 4.51
C TYR A 195 -26.42 -8.54 4.60
N ASP A 196 -26.92 -9.76 4.80
CA ASP A 196 -28.36 -10.01 4.97
C ASP A 196 -28.91 -9.39 6.28
N ASP A 197 -28.08 -9.20 7.29
CA ASP A 197 -28.46 -8.56 8.56
C ASP A 197 -28.84 -7.08 8.38
N LEU A 198 -28.49 -6.47 7.25
CA LEU A 198 -28.86 -5.09 6.90
C LEU A 198 -30.31 -4.96 6.44
N GLU A 199 -30.95 -6.04 5.98
CA GLU A 199 -32.27 -5.97 5.33
C GLU A 199 -33.37 -5.35 6.20
N PRO A 200 -33.54 -5.67 7.49
CA PRO A 200 -34.57 -5.05 8.31
C PRO A 200 -34.38 -3.52 8.46
N PHE A 201 -33.13 -3.08 8.50
CA PHE A 201 -32.82 -1.66 8.54
C PHE A 201 -33.12 -0.99 7.20
N MET A 202 -32.73 -1.61 6.08
CA MET A 202 -33.01 -1.11 4.73
C MET A 202 -34.50 -1.01 4.45
N ASP A 203 -35.30 -1.98 4.88
CA ASP A 203 -36.78 -1.92 4.81
C ASP A 203 -37.33 -0.73 5.60
N THR A 204 -36.76 -0.49 6.79
CA THR A 204 -37.17 0.63 7.64
C THR A 204 -36.85 1.96 6.98
N ILE A 205 -35.68 2.12 6.41
CA ILE A 205 -35.28 3.35 5.69
C ILE A 205 -36.22 3.58 4.49
N LEU A 206 -36.42 2.56 3.67
CA LEU A 206 -37.28 2.68 2.49
C LEU A 206 -38.74 3.07 2.85
N ALA A 207 -39.25 2.56 3.97
CA ALA A 207 -40.61 2.83 4.41
C ALA A 207 -40.79 4.17 5.11
N LYS A 208 -39.75 4.69 5.81
CA LYS A 208 -39.89 5.84 6.74
C LYS A 208 -39.10 7.07 6.38
N GLU A 209 -38.05 6.97 5.55
CA GLU A 209 -37.17 8.08 5.22
C GLU A 209 -37.43 8.59 3.79
N ALA A 210 -38.39 9.48 3.64
CA ALA A 210 -38.70 10.07 2.34
C ALA A 210 -37.49 10.78 1.72
N GLY A 211 -37.07 10.35 0.53
CA GLY A 211 -35.93 10.93 -0.21
C GLY A 211 -34.55 10.44 0.23
N VAL A 212 -34.50 9.42 1.08
CA VAL A 212 -33.27 8.67 1.42
C VAL A 212 -33.43 7.24 0.91
N MET A 213 -32.47 6.78 0.13
CA MET A 213 -32.39 5.37 -0.28
C MET A 213 -31.53 4.58 0.72
N PRO A 214 -31.82 3.28 0.92
CA PRO A 214 -30.95 2.44 1.74
C PRO A 214 -29.50 2.43 1.28
N LEU A 215 -29.25 2.24 0.00
CA LEU A 215 -27.93 2.00 -0.60
C LEU A 215 -27.69 2.93 -1.80
N SER A 216 -26.42 3.23 -2.07
CA SER A 216 -25.98 3.88 -3.31
C SER A 216 -25.89 2.91 -4.50
N GLY A 217 -25.78 1.62 -4.23
CA GLY A 217 -25.74 0.50 -5.18
C GLY A 217 -25.76 -0.82 -4.41
N VAL A 218 -26.15 -1.89 -5.06
CA VAL A 218 -26.29 -3.22 -4.42
C VAL A 218 -25.07 -4.12 -4.60
N GLY A 219 -24.13 -3.76 -5.47
CA GLY A 219 -22.91 -4.54 -5.70
C GLY A 219 -22.03 -4.57 -4.44
N HIS A 220 -21.63 -5.76 -4.05
CA HIS A 220 -20.81 -5.97 -2.86
C HIS A 220 -19.82 -7.14 -3.01
N TRP A 221 -19.66 -7.65 -4.24
CA TRP A 221 -18.69 -8.71 -4.50
C TRP A 221 -17.26 -8.15 -4.61
N THR A 222 -16.34 -8.78 -3.88
CA THR A 222 -14.90 -8.73 -4.13
C THR A 222 -14.32 -10.11 -3.86
N MET A 223 -13.30 -10.52 -4.60
CA MET A 223 -12.65 -11.81 -4.37
C MET A 223 -12.11 -11.90 -2.94
N GLU A 224 -11.41 -10.86 -2.47
CA GLU A 224 -10.86 -10.81 -1.13
C GLU A 224 -11.95 -10.83 -0.04
N GLY A 225 -13.04 -10.09 -0.25
CA GLY A 225 -14.20 -10.09 0.68
C GLY A 225 -14.91 -11.44 0.77
N ALA A 226 -14.75 -12.29 -0.24
CA ALA A 226 -15.27 -13.66 -0.28
C ALA A 226 -14.25 -14.73 0.12
N GLY A 227 -13.02 -14.36 0.51
CA GLY A 227 -12.00 -15.28 0.99
C GLY A 227 -11.05 -15.82 -0.06
N PHE A 228 -10.92 -15.13 -1.21
CA PHE A 228 -10.00 -15.51 -2.26
C PHE A 228 -8.89 -14.46 -2.44
N ASP A 229 -7.66 -14.92 -2.65
CA ASP A 229 -6.54 -14.11 -3.09
C ASP A 229 -6.57 -14.01 -4.63
N PRO A 230 -6.74 -12.81 -5.21
CA PRO A 230 -6.76 -12.62 -6.66
C PRO A 230 -5.36 -12.68 -7.26
N ILE A 231 -4.79 -13.89 -7.33
CA ILE A 231 -3.39 -14.12 -7.69
C ILE A 231 -3.03 -13.78 -9.13
N VAL A 232 -4.01 -13.57 -10.01
CA VAL A 232 -3.79 -13.24 -11.43
C VAL A 232 -4.02 -11.75 -11.68
N SER A 233 -5.24 -11.28 -11.43
CA SER A 233 -5.61 -9.85 -11.45
C SER A 233 -6.97 -9.63 -10.80
N GLN A 234 -7.29 -8.37 -10.49
CA GLN A 234 -8.60 -8.00 -9.96
C GLN A 234 -9.74 -8.11 -11.01
N SER A 235 -9.39 -8.06 -12.31
CA SER A 235 -10.34 -8.07 -13.41
C SER A 235 -10.61 -9.46 -14.00
N VAL A 236 -9.86 -10.48 -13.59
CA VAL A 236 -10.01 -11.87 -14.04
C VAL A 236 -10.37 -12.75 -12.85
N PRO A 237 -11.48 -13.51 -12.88
CA PRO A 237 -12.00 -14.20 -11.72
C PRO A 237 -11.22 -15.50 -11.39
N VAL A 238 -9.90 -15.38 -11.29
CA VAL A 238 -8.99 -16.49 -10.98
C VAL A 238 -8.26 -16.19 -9.68
N GLY A 239 -8.41 -17.05 -8.69
CA GLY A 239 -7.83 -16.88 -7.36
C GLY A 239 -7.54 -18.18 -6.65
N VAL A 240 -7.02 -18.05 -5.44
CA VAL A 240 -6.77 -19.15 -4.48
C VAL A 240 -7.46 -18.77 -3.17
N ARG A 241 -8.06 -19.72 -2.44
CA ARG A 241 -8.54 -19.41 -1.09
C ARG A 241 -7.37 -19.02 -0.19
N PHE A 242 -7.56 -18.00 0.63
CA PHE A 242 -6.52 -17.45 1.50
C PHE A 242 -5.78 -18.48 2.36
N ASP A 243 -6.47 -19.54 2.77
CA ASP A 243 -6.00 -20.55 3.71
C ASP A 243 -5.82 -21.95 3.08
N ASP A 244 -6.05 -22.10 1.78
CA ASP A 244 -5.89 -23.39 1.08
C ASP A 244 -4.42 -23.76 0.89
N LYS A 245 -3.88 -24.52 1.84
CA LYS A 245 -2.51 -25.03 1.76
C LYS A 245 -2.24 -25.94 0.55
N GLY A 246 -3.29 -26.40 -0.13
CA GLY A 246 -3.19 -27.14 -1.38
C GLY A 246 -2.89 -26.23 -2.58
N LEU A 247 -2.97 -24.92 -2.41
CA LEU A 247 -2.70 -23.89 -3.43
C LEU A 247 -3.51 -24.14 -4.71
N LYS A 248 -4.77 -24.53 -4.56
CA LYS A 248 -5.63 -24.83 -5.71
C LYS A 248 -6.14 -23.54 -6.34
N VAL A 249 -5.77 -23.33 -7.60
CA VAL A 249 -6.32 -22.24 -8.42
C VAL A 249 -7.78 -22.56 -8.80
N VAL A 250 -8.65 -21.58 -8.64
CA VAL A 250 -10.09 -21.73 -8.89
C VAL A 250 -10.65 -20.55 -9.71
N ASN A 251 -11.72 -20.81 -10.46
CA ASN A 251 -12.57 -19.79 -11.04
C ASN A 251 -13.55 -19.30 -9.97
N THR A 252 -13.37 -18.08 -9.50
CA THR A 252 -14.10 -17.56 -8.33
C THR A 252 -15.59 -17.31 -8.60
N ILE A 253 -16.00 -17.12 -9.85
CA ILE A 253 -17.44 -16.97 -10.19
C ILE A 253 -18.22 -18.28 -10.12
N GLU A 254 -17.53 -19.43 -10.03
CA GLU A 254 -18.18 -20.72 -9.81
C GLU A 254 -18.43 -21.00 -8.34
N SER A 255 -17.86 -20.19 -7.44
CA SER A 255 -18.02 -20.34 -6.01
C SER A 255 -19.47 -20.10 -5.55
N ASP A 256 -19.83 -20.72 -4.44
CA ASP A 256 -21.12 -20.50 -3.82
C ASP A 256 -21.25 -19.07 -3.29
N GLU A 257 -20.13 -18.48 -2.83
CA GLU A 257 -20.07 -17.11 -2.36
C GLU A 257 -20.45 -16.11 -3.47
N TYR A 258 -19.96 -16.31 -4.70
CA TYR A 258 -20.35 -15.45 -5.83
C TYR A 258 -21.83 -15.59 -6.18
N LYS A 259 -22.33 -16.82 -6.25
CA LYS A 259 -23.76 -17.08 -6.53
C LYS A 259 -24.66 -16.40 -5.51
N VAL A 260 -24.34 -16.55 -4.21
CA VAL A 260 -25.08 -15.88 -3.13
C VAL A 260 -25.02 -14.36 -3.28
N ALA A 261 -23.86 -13.80 -3.64
CA ALA A 261 -23.69 -12.36 -3.80
C ALA A 261 -24.57 -11.79 -4.93
N ILE A 262 -24.59 -12.42 -6.11
CA ILE A 262 -25.38 -11.93 -7.25
C ILE A 262 -26.88 -12.14 -7.04
N GLU A 263 -27.31 -13.22 -6.37
CA GLU A 263 -28.71 -13.43 -6.00
C GLU A 263 -29.20 -12.39 -4.97
N ARG A 264 -28.36 -12.07 -3.97
CA ARG A 264 -28.60 -10.99 -3.02
C ARG A 264 -28.70 -9.63 -3.73
N ALA A 265 -27.78 -9.33 -4.62
CA ALA A 265 -27.78 -8.10 -5.40
C ALA A 265 -29.10 -7.98 -6.23
N ARG A 266 -29.53 -9.07 -6.86
CA ARG A 266 -30.81 -9.12 -7.58
C ARG A 266 -32.01 -8.90 -6.67
N LYS A 267 -32.06 -9.57 -5.52
CA LYS A 267 -33.12 -9.39 -4.50
C LYS A 267 -33.22 -7.93 -4.08
N TRP A 268 -32.09 -7.31 -3.74
CA TRP A 268 -32.04 -5.93 -3.28
C TRP A 268 -32.37 -4.90 -4.36
N TYR A 269 -31.92 -5.16 -5.60
CA TYR A 269 -32.32 -4.36 -6.75
C TYR A 269 -33.83 -4.37 -6.96
N LEU A 270 -34.47 -5.55 -6.92
CA LEU A 270 -35.91 -5.69 -7.07
C LEU A 270 -36.68 -5.08 -5.89
N ALA A 271 -36.18 -5.16 -4.68
CA ALA A 271 -36.72 -4.50 -3.49
C ALA A 271 -36.64 -2.97 -3.55
N GLY A 272 -35.82 -2.41 -4.44
CA GLY A 272 -35.66 -0.96 -4.58
C GLY A 272 -34.76 -0.33 -3.53
N TYR A 273 -33.82 -1.09 -2.94
CA TYR A 273 -32.90 -0.56 -1.93
C TYR A 273 -31.84 0.38 -2.51
N ALA A 274 -31.64 0.35 -3.81
CA ALA A 274 -30.71 1.23 -4.51
C ALA A 274 -31.35 1.82 -5.80
N PRO A 275 -30.74 2.87 -6.36
CA PRO A 275 -31.14 3.39 -7.67
C PRO A 275 -31.17 2.29 -8.74
N LYS A 276 -32.11 2.42 -9.72
CA LYS A 276 -32.27 1.44 -10.81
C LYS A 276 -31.16 1.54 -11.86
N GLU A 277 -30.48 2.65 -11.92
CA GLU A 277 -29.35 2.91 -12.83
C GLU A 277 -28.05 2.95 -12.03
N VAL A 278 -26.97 2.50 -12.64
CA VAL A 278 -25.64 2.65 -12.03
C VAL A 278 -25.27 4.13 -12.01
N ILE A 279 -25.02 4.66 -10.82
CA ILE A 279 -24.65 6.06 -10.64
C ILE A 279 -23.13 6.19 -10.80
N ALA A 280 -22.68 7.18 -11.55
CA ALA A 280 -21.26 7.51 -11.65
C ALA A 280 -20.68 7.80 -10.26
N SER A 281 -19.42 7.43 -10.02
CA SER A 281 -18.77 7.54 -8.71
C SER A 281 -18.81 8.95 -8.14
N GLU A 282 -18.61 9.98 -8.97
CA GLU A 282 -18.67 11.39 -8.56
C GLU A 282 -20.08 11.78 -8.11
N ASP A 283 -21.10 11.42 -8.87
CA ASP A 283 -22.49 11.70 -8.54
C ASP A 283 -22.91 10.97 -7.25
N SER A 284 -22.49 9.71 -7.09
CA SER A 284 -22.72 8.94 -5.87
C SER A 284 -22.09 9.60 -4.65
N GLY A 285 -20.87 10.13 -4.77
CA GLY A 285 -20.19 10.89 -3.72
C GLY A 285 -20.95 12.18 -3.35
N ASN A 286 -21.43 12.92 -4.33
CA ASN A 286 -22.24 14.13 -4.12
C ASN A 286 -23.59 13.82 -3.46
N MET A 287 -24.25 12.74 -3.87
CA MET A 287 -25.50 12.27 -3.27
C MET A 287 -25.27 11.80 -1.81
N TRP A 288 -24.14 11.13 -1.54
CA TRP A 288 -23.75 10.76 -0.18
C TRP A 288 -23.59 12.01 0.70
N LYS A 289 -22.84 13.04 0.25
CA LYS A 289 -22.72 14.33 0.93
C LYS A 289 -24.07 14.98 1.20
N ALA A 290 -25.00 14.87 0.25
CA ALA A 290 -26.36 15.39 0.37
C ALA A 290 -27.29 14.53 1.26
N GLY A 291 -26.78 13.47 1.90
CA GLY A 291 -27.54 12.59 2.80
C GLY A 291 -28.60 11.75 2.09
N LYS A 292 -28.42 11.44 0.81
CA LYS A 292 -29.41 10.69 -0.01
C LYS A 292 -29.36 9.17 0.21
N PHE A 293 -28.34 8.66 0.91
CA PHE A 293 -28.19 7.24 1.21
C PHE A 293 -28.04 7.02 2.72
N ALA A 294 -28.52 5.88 3.21
CA ALA A 294 -28.36 5.47 4.62
C ALA A 294 -27.06 4.69 4.84
N ILE A 295 -26.64 3.91 3.85
CA ILE A 295 -25.48 3.03 3.89
C ILE A 295 -24.61 3.35 2.66
N SER A 296 -23.31 3.43 2.87
CA SER A 296 -22.30 3.61 1.83
C SER A 296 -21.24 2.52 1.93
N GLY A 297 -20.49 2.32 0.85
CA GLY A 297 -19.31 1.47 0.84
C GLY A 297 -19.58 -0.01 1.04
N LEU A 298 -20.68 -0.54 0.49
CA LEU A 298 -20.82 -2.00 0.36
C LEU A 298 -19.54 -2.57 -0.27
N ALA A 299 -18.91 -3.55 0.41
CA ALA A 299 -17.57 -4.01 0.10
C ALA A 299 -16.48 -2.89 0.05
N GLY A 300 -16.71 -1.77 0.72
CA GLY A 300 -15.68 -0.77 0.96
C GLY A 300 -14.70 -1.22 2.03
N VAL A 301 -13.48 -0.70 2.00
CA VAL A 301 -12.48 -1.02 3.03
C VAL A 301 -12.81 -0.26 4.30
N VAL A 302 -13.07 -1.01 5.37
CA VAL A 302 -13.30 -0.49 6.73
C VAL A 302 -11.99 -0.55 7.49
N LYS A 303 -11.25 0.55 7.47
CA LYS A 303 -9.93 0.67 8.13
C LYS A 303 -10.04 1.44 9.46
N PRO A 304 -9.04 1.33 10.34
CA PRO A 304 -8.95 2.19 11.53
C PRO A 304 -9.03 3.68 11.15
N GLY A 305 -9.94 4.43 11.77
CA GLY A 305 -10.19 5.85 11.47
C GLY A 305 -10.95 6.12 10.17
N GLY A 306 -11.40 5.09 9.45
CA GLY A 306 -12.13 5.25 8.20
C GLY A 306 -13.45 6.00 8.35
N GLU A 307 -14.12 5.88 9.50
CA GLU A 307 -15.31 6.66 9.86
C GLU A 307 -15.00 8.16 9.97
N ILE A 308 -13.84 8.53 10.50
CA ILE A 308 -13.41 9.93 10.65
C ILE A 308 -13.13 10.53 9.26
N GLU A 309 -12.41 9.80 8.41
CA GLU A 309 -12.16 10.21 7.04
C GLU A 309 -13.45 10.34 6.22
N SER A 310 -14.41 9.42 6.43
CA SER A 310 -15.71 9.47 5.79
C SER A 310 -16.51 10.70 6.23
N GLU A 311 -16.52 10.99 7.54
CA GLU A 311 -17.17 12.18 8.10
C GLU A 311 -16.58 13.47 7.54
N GLN A 312 -15.25 13.59 7.50
CA GLN A 312 -14.59 14.80 6.96
C GLN A 312 -14.88 15.00 5.47
N ARG A 313 -14.88 13.92 4.68
CA ARG A 313 -15.17 14.00 3.26
C ARG A 313 -16.62 14.34 2.94
N SER A 314 -17.56 13.84 3.70
CA SER A 314 -18.98 13.89 3.39
C SER A 314 -19.80 14.80 4.29
N GLY A 315 -19.30 15.14 5.48
CA GLY A 315 -20.08 15.80 6.53
C GLY A 315 -21.13 14.88 7.17
N GLN A 316 -21.10 13.55 6.86
CA GLN A 316 -22.05 12.57 7.41
C GLN A 316 -21.35 11.72 8.47
N PRO A 317 -21.68 11.87 9.78
CA PRO A 317 -21.20 10.95 10.81
C PRO A 317 -21.66 9.52 10.53
N VAL A 318 -20.73 8.57 10.63
CA VAL A 318 -21.01 7.17 10.33
C VAL A 318 -20.53 6.23 11.43
N TYR A 319 -21.11 5.04 11.46
CA TYR A 319 -20.51 3.84 12.02
C TYR A 319 -19.85 3.05 10.91
N ALA A 320 -18.71 2.45 11.21
CA ALA A 320 -17.98 1.57 10.31
C ALA A 320 -18.02 0.14 10.85
N GLN A 321 -18.50 -0.82 10.04
CA GLN A 321 -18.61 -2.21 10.45
C GLN A 321 -18.00 -3.14 9.40
N PRO A 322 -16.92 -3.88 9.74
CA PRO A 322 -16.42 -4.96 8.91
C PRO A 322 -17.48 -6.06 8.75
N MET A 323 -17.60 -6.59 7.54
CA MET A 323 -18.58 -7.61 7.16
C MET A 323 -17.89 -8.76 6.43
N GLY A 324 -18.46 -9.96 6.52
CA GLY A 324 -17.97 -11.11 5.77
C GLY A 324 -16.78 -11.81 6.42
N VAL A 325 -15.81 -12.24 5.58
CA VAL A 325 -14.68 -13.06 6.04
C VAL A 325 -13.58 -12.23 6.70
N THR A 326 -12.76 -12.89 7.52
CA THR A 326 -11.54 -12.30 8.07
C THR A 326 -10.63 -11.86 6.92
N ALA A 327 -10.15 -10.63 6.99
CA ALA A 327 -9.22 -10.10 6.01
C ALA A 327 -7.81 -10.71 6.17
N PHE A 328 -7.11 -10.88 5.07
CA PHE A 328 -5.78 -11.48 5.00
C PHE A 328 -4.77 -10.49 4.41
N LEU A 329 -3.52 -10.62 4.81
CA LEU A 329 -2.40 -9.97 4.13
C LEU A 329 -2.12 -10.71 2.82
N THR A 330 -2.19 -10.00 1.70
CA THR A 330 -1.97 -10.53 0.34
C THR A 330 -0.83 -9.82 -0.35
N THR A 331 -0.26 -10.42 -1.39
CA THR A 331 0.74 -9.76 -2.25
C THR A 331 0.17 -8.48 -2.86
N ALA A 332 -1.02 -8.56 -3.45
CA ALA A 332 -1.68 -7.40 -4.08
C ALA A 332 -2.00 -6.27 -3.10
N GLY A 333 -2.40 -6.61 -1.85
CA GLY A 333 -2.61 -5.61 -0.80
C GLY A 333 -1.32 -4.93 -0.36
N THR A 334 -0.25 -5.70 -0.24
CA THR A 334 1.08 -5.21 0.19
C THR A 334 1.74 -4.35 -0.89
N THR A 335 1.65 -4.75 -2.16
CA THR A 335 2.24 -4.04 -3.30
C THR A 335 1.25 -3.08 -3.98
N ALA A 336 0.18 -2.70 -3.29
CA ALA A 336 -0.84 -1.81 -3.82
C ALA A 336 -0.26 -0.48 -4.33
N THR A 337 0.82 -0.02 -3.74
CA THR A 337 1.61 1.15 -4.17
C THR A 337 3.08 0.96 -3.84
N THR A 338 3.95 1.31 -4.78
CA THR A 338 5.40 1.23 -4.63
C THR A 338 6.09 2.43 -5.27
N ASN A 339 7.26 2.77 -4.77
CA ASN A 339 8.18 3.70 -5.42
C ASN A 339 9.39 2.92 -5.93
N ALA A 340 9.62 2.95 -7.22
CA ALA A 340 10.71 2.24 -7.88
C ALA A 340 11.83 3.18 -8.33
N ILE A 341 13.01 2.63 -8.61
CA ILE A 341 14.10 3.36 -9.24
C ILE A 341 14.17 2.91 -10.70
N CYS A 342 14.16 3.87 -11.62
CA CYS A 342 14.22 3.62 -13.04
C CYS A 342 15.59 3.03 -13.45
N SER A 343 15.59 2.10 -14.41
CA SER A 343 16.84 1.54 -14.97
C SER A 343 17.70 2.58 -15.70
N SER A 344 17.12 3.71 -16.12
CA SER A 344 17.82 4.85 -16.74
C SER A 344 18.45 5.81 -15.73
N SER A 345 18.20 5.65 -14.41
CA SER A 345 18.74 6.53 -13.37
C SER A 345 20.27 6.58 -13.39
N LYS A 346 20.82 7.79 -13.29
CA LYS A 346 22.25 8.04 -13.11
C LYS A 346 22.65 8.15 -11.64
N ASN A 347 21.64 8.23 -10.74
CA ASN A 347 21.82 8.51 -9.32
C ASN A 347 21.09 7.51 -8.40
N PRO A 348 21.14 6.18 -8.66
CA PRO A 348 20.31 5.20 -7.95
C PRO A 348 20.59 5.14 -6.44
N GLU A 349 21.85 5.33 -6.02
CA GLU A 349 22.21 5.39 -4.60
C GLU A 349 21.59 6.61 -3.91
N ALA A 350 21.61 7.77 -4.56
CA ALA A 350 21.01 8.98 -4.02
C ALA A 350 19.48 8.86 -4.00
N ALA A 351 18.87 8.28 -5.02
CA ALA A 351 17.45 7.97 -5.06
C ALA A 351 17.04 7.05 -3.89
N MET A 352 17.84 6.02 -3.60
CA MET A 352 17.58 5.13 -2.46
C MET A 352 17.70 5.85 -1.12
N ARG A 353 18.67 6.76 -0.93
CA ARG A 353 18.77 7.56 0.31
C ARG A 353 17.59 8.54 0.49
N ILE A 354 17.02 9.06 -0.60
CA ILE A 354 15.78 9.85 -0.53
C ILE A 354 14.60 8.95 -0.12
N LEU A 355 14.49 7.75 -0.68
CA LEU A 355 13.45 6.78 -0.28
C LEU A 355 13.61 6.36 1.19
N GLU A 356 14.84 6.19 1.69
CA GLU A 356 15.12 5.99 3.12
C GLU A 356 14.55 7.16 3.94
N ALA A 357 14.86 8.39 3.57
CA ALA A 357 14.43 9.59 4.29
C ALA A 357 12.90 9.72 4.31
N LEU A 358 12.22 9.45 3.20
CA LEU A 358 10.74 9.47 3.11
C LEU A 358 10.08 8.38 3.97
N ASN A 359 10.79 7.31 4.28
CA ASN A 359 10.26 6.22 5.08
C ASN A 359 10.64 6.27 6.57
N THR A 360 11.62 7.09 6.95
CA THR A 360 12.17 7.10 8.32
C THR A 360 12.16 8.47 8.99
N ASN A 361 12.04 9.56 8.21
CA ASN A 361 12.08 10.91 8.76
C ASN A 361 10.69 11.57 8.74
N VAL A 362 10.15 11.82 9.94
CA VAL A 362 8.80 12.38 10.15
C VAL A 362 8.63 13.75 9.48
N GLU A 363 9.65 14.63 9.57
CA GLU A 363 9.56 15.98 9.03
C GLU A 363 9.58 15.98 7.50
N ILE A 364 10.52 15.23 6.90
CA ILE A 364 10.62 15.06 5.45
C ILE A 364 9.31 14.49 4.88
N TYR A 365 8.80 13.43 5.49
CA TYR A 365 7.54 12.82 5.06
C TYR A 365 6.35 13.79 5.12
N ASN A 366 6.20 14.52 6.25
CA ASN A 366 5.07 15.45 6.40
C ASN A 366 5.24 16.72 5.54
N THR A 367 6.45 17.15 5.23
CA THR A 367 6.68 18.24 4.28
C THR A 367 6.20 17.85 2.89
N LEU A 368 6.51 16.65 2.42
CA LEU A 368 6.00 16.17 1.12
C LEU A 368 4.49 15.95 1.13
N SER A 369 3.94 15.32 2.17
CA SER A 369 2.52 14.92 2.20
C SER A 369 1.55 16.05 2.58
N LYS A 370 2.01 17.11 3.26
CA LYS A 370 1.16 18.19 3.79
C LYS A 370 1.64 19.61 3.42
N GLY A 371 2.89 19.73 2.92
CA GLY A 371 3.50 21.03 2.66
C GLY A 371 4.07 21.69 3.92
N ILE A 372 4.06 23.01 3.97
CA ILE A 372 4.80 23.86 4.90
C ILE A 372 3.93 24.27 6.07
N GLU A 373 4.44 24.07 7.32
CA GLU A 373 3.83 24.56 8.56
C GLU A 373 3.63 26.10 8.51
N GLY A 374 2.46 26.55 8.94
CA GLY A 374 2.08 27.98 8.97
C GLY A 374 1.57 28.50 7.62
N LYS A 375 1.73 27.74 6.53
CA LYS A 375 1.21 28.08 5.20
C LYS A 375 0.14 27.11 4.75
N HIS A 376 0.49 25.84 4.52
CA HIS A 376 -0.44 24.83 4.01
C HIS A 376 -1.19 24.14 5.14
N TRP A 377 -0.56 24.01 6.30
CA TRP A 377 -1.17 23.44 7.50
C TRP A 377 -0.65 24.14 8.77
N GLU A 378 -1.40 24.01 9.84
CA GLU A 378 -1.06 24.51 11.18
C GLU A 378 -1.34 23.43 12.22
N TRP A 379 -0.72 23.55 13.40
CA TRP A 379 -1.08 22.71 14.54
C TRP A 379 -2.46 23.09 15.08
N ALA A 380 -3.35 22.11 15.16
CA ALA A 380 -4.52 22.18 16.01
C ALA A 380 -4.15 21.81 17.47
N ASP A 381 -3.34 20.77 17.62
CA ASP A 381 -2.71 20.32 18.87
C ASP A 381 -1.33 19.75 18.56
N LYS A 382 -0.27 20.50 18.89
CA LYS A 382 1.11 20.06 18.61
C LYS A 382 1.54 18.87 19.48
N ALA A 383 1.05 18.79 20.73
CA ALA A 383 1.41 17.71 21.63
C ALA A 383 0.80 16.36 21.17
N ALA A 384 -0.43 16.40 20.69
CA ALA A 384 -1.11 15.26 20.11
C ALA A 384 -0.78 15.01 18.63
N LYS A 385 0.08 15.86 18.01
CA LYS A 385 0.42 15.82 16.57
C LYS A 385 -0.80 15.95 15.65
N VAL A 386 -1.80 16.74 16.05
CA VAL A 386 -3.00 16.99 15.24
C VAL A 386 -2.83 18.29 14.47
N THR A 387 -3.05 18.22 13.15
CA THR A 387 -2.97 19.35 12.22
C THR A 387 -4.35 19.81 11.80
N LYS A 388 -4.42 21.03 11.28
CA LYS A 388 -5.59 21.62 10.60
C LYS A 388 -5.11 22.34 9.34
N ALA A 389 -6.03 22.67 8.45
CA ALA A 389 -5.74 23.47 7.28
C ALA A 389 -5.12 24.81 7.66
N GLY A 390 -4.05 25.20 6.97
CA GLY A 390 -3.42 26.51 7.05
C GLY A 390 -4.09 27.52 6.10
N PRO A 391 -3.63 28.77 6.13
CA PRO A 391 -4.25 29.87 5.34
C PRO A 391 -4.19 29.65 3.82
N ASN A 392 -3.18 28.94 3.32
CA ASN A 392 -2.96 28.62 1.92
C ASN A 392 -3.04 27.12 1.63
N ASN A 393 -3.87 26.38 2.38
CA ASN A 393 -3.98 24.92 2.23
C ASN A 393 -4.32 24.50 0.79
N ALA A 394 -5.14 25.29 0.07
CA ALA A 394 -5.53 24.96 -1.30
C ALA A 394 -4.36 24.97 -2.31
N ASP A 395 -3.27 25.70 -2.00
CA ASP A 395 -2.11 25.80 -2.89
C ASP A 395 -1.20 24.56 -2.86
N TYR A 396 -1.34 23.72 -1.79
CA TYR A 396 -0.70 22.41 -1.69
C TYR A 396 -1.44 21.50 -0.71
N VAL A 397 -2.23 20.57 -1.24
CA VAL A 397 -3.01 19.58 -0.48
C VAL A 397 -3.13 18.26 -1.25
N PRO A 398 -2.05 17.48 -1.37
CA PRO A 398 -2.02 16.25 -2.18
C PRO A 398 -3.13 15.25 -1.83
N ASN A 399 -3.45 15.07 -0.55
CA ASN A 399 -4.42 14.08 -0.04
C ASN A 399 -4.10 12.64 -0.45
N THR A 400 -2.84 12.34 -0.74
CA THR A 400 -2.31 11.06 -1.20
C THR A 400 -1.13 10.62 -0.34
N ASP A 401 -1.21 10.84 0.95
CA ASP A 401 -0.18 10.49 1.91
C ASP A 401 0.25 9.01 1.86
N TRP A 402 -0.62 8.12 1.39
CA TRP A 402 -0.32 6.71 1.10
C TRP A 402 0.67 6.49 -0.07
N GLU A 403 1.00 7.52 -0.84
CA GLU A 403 1.81 7.46 -2.07
C GLU A 403 3.31 7.66 -1.79
N PHE A 404 3.67 8.31 -0.68
CA PHE A 404 4.98 8.94 -0.48
C PHE A 404 5.94 8.18 0.45
N GLY A 405 5.75 6.92 0.74
CA GLY A 405 6.64 6.17 1.61
C GLY A 405 5.93 5.62 2.85
N ASN A 406 6.19 6.15 4.05
CA ASN A 406 5.64 5.60 5.29
C ASN A 406 4.51 6.47 5.87
N GLN A 407 3.26 6.12 5.58
CA GLN A 407 2.08 6.82 6.08
C GLN A 407 1.97 6.80 7.61
N PHE A 408 2.59 5.86 8.30
CA PHE A 408 2.59 5.80 9.77
C PHE A 408 3.41 6.94 10.42
N LEU A 409 4.17 7.71 9.63
CA LEU A 409 4.83 8.96 10.05
C LEU A 409 3.92 10.18 9.95
N ALA A 410 2.74 10.08 9.32
CA ALA A 410 1.86 11.21 9.08
C ALA A 410 1.31 11.80 10.40
N TYR A 411 1.24 13.12 10.45
CA TYR A 411 0.49 13.81 11.50
C TYR A 411 -1.00 13.57 11.32
N TYR A 412 -1.72 13.47 12.44
CA TYR A 412 -3.16 13.30 12.44
C TYR A 412 -3.87 14.54 11.88
N ILE A 413 -5.01 14.32 11.24
CA ILE A 413 -5.85 15.39 10.70
C ILE A 413 -7.07 15.67 11.59
N ASP A 414 -7.27 14.89 12.63
CA ASP A 414 -8.38 15.02 13.58
C ASP A 414 -7.98 14.46 14.96
N ALA A 415 -8.52 15.08 16.02
CA ALA A 415 -8.24 14.66 17.39
C ALA A 415 -8.65 13.21 17.67
N LYS A 416 -9.77 12.74 17.09
CA LYS A 416 -10.25 11.36 17.25
C LYS A 416 -9.28 10.35 16.61
N GLN A 417 -8.59 10.72 15.52
CA GLN A 417 -7.53 9.85 14.95
C GLN A 417 -6.37 9.69 15.93
N ALA A 418 -5.96 10.77 16.59
CA ALA A 418 -4.90 10.75 17.60
C ALA A 418 -5.33 9.96 18.84
N GLU A 419 -6.55 10.19 19.34
CA GLU A 419 -7.13 9.45 20.48
C GLU A 419 -7.24 7.95 20.19
N GLY A 420 -7.67 7.59 18.98
CA GLY A 420 -7.77 6.19 18.52
C GLY A 420 -6.43 5.58 18.09
N ASN A 421 -5.35 6.38 18.06
CA ASN A 421 -4.03 5.98 17.56
C ASN A 421 -4.12 5.17 16.26
N VAL A 422 -4.78 5.75 15.24
CA VAL A 422 -5.16 5.03 14.01
C VAL A 422 -3.97 4.45 13.25
N TRP A 423 -2.79 5.07 13.35
CA TRP A 423 -1.58 4.55 12.71
C TRP A 423 -1.09 3.26 13.37
N GLU A 424 -1.04 3.23 14.70
CA GLU A 424 -0.70 2.00 15.44
C GLU A 424 -1.74 0.90 15.23
N ALA A 425 -3.03 1.26 15.20
CA ALA A 425 -4.10 0.30 14.91
C ALA A 425 -3.97 -0.27 13.50
N THR A 426 -3.62 0.55 12.51
CA THR A 426 -3.39 0.10 11.13
C THR A 426 -2.12 -0.75 11.01
N TYR A 427 -1.05 -0.36 11.70
CA TYR A 427 0.19 -1.15 11.75
C TYR A 427 -0.06 -2.54 12.35
N LYS A 428 -0.81 -2.62 13.46
CA LYS A 428 -1.21 -3.90 14.06
C LYS A 428 -2.07 -4.72 13.11
N LEU A 429 -3.05 -4.11 12.45
CA LEU A 429 -3.88 -4.80 11.47
C LEU A 429 -3.02 -5.44 10.38
N ASN A 430 -2.02 -4.73 9.85
CA ASN A 430 -1.12 -5.27 8.84
C ASN A 430 -0.26 -6.44 9.33
N ASN A 431 0.20 -6.39 10.58
CA ASN A 431 1.18 -7.37 11.11
C ASN A 431 0.55 -8.53 11.88
N GLU A 432 -0.67 -8.37 12.39
CA GLU A 432 -1.37 -9.39 13.19
C GLU A 432 -2.42 -10.15 12.39
N SER A 433 -2.77 -9.68 11.19
CA SER A 433 -3.72 -10.38 10.31
C SER A 433 -3.12 -11.67 9.76
N PRO A 434 -3.96 -12.67 9.49
CA PRO A 434 -3.51 -13.89 8.83
C PRO A 434 -2.91 -13.56 7.46
N VAL A 435 -1.93 -14.36 7.04
CA VAL A 435 -1.22 -14.19 5.77
C VAL A 435 -1.78 -15.18 4.75
N SER A 436 -2.03 -14.72 3.53
CA SER A 436 -2.44 -15.59 2.43
C SER A 436 -1.37 -16.65 2.14
N VAL A 437 -1.81 -17.86 1.83
CA VAL A 437 -0.93 -18.97 1.40
C VAL A 437 -0.15 -18.63 0.12
N ALA A 438 -0.64 -17.70 -0.69
CA ALA A 438 0.00 -17.21 -1.91
C ALA A 438 0.83 -15.92 -1.71
N MET A 439 1.07 -15.52 -0.47
CA MET A 439 1.85 -14.31 -0.17
C MET A 439 3.26 -14.37 -0.74
N GLY A 440 3.61 -13.40 -1.58
CA GLY A 440 4.86 -13.32 -2.33
C GLY A 440 4.79 -13.94 -3.73
N PHE A 441 3.66 -14.53 -4.11
CA PHE A 441 3.45 -14.97 -5.48
C PHE A 441 3.10 -13.77 -6.38
N ASN A 442 3.77 -13.69 -7.55
CA ASN A 442 3.50 -12.70 -8.59
C ASN A 442 3.33 -13.44 -9.92
N PHE A 443 2.14 -13.35 -10.49
CA PHE A 443 1.80 -14.00 -11.75
C PHE A 443 2.43 -13.29 -12.94
N ASN A 444 3.14 -14.04 -13.80
CA ASN A 444 3.58 -13.55 -15.10
C ASN A 444 2.51 -13.85 -16.16
N ALA A 445 1.87 -12.81 -16.67
CA ALA A 445 0.81 -12.92 -17.65
C ALA A 445 1.29 -13.10 -19.11
N ASP A 446 2.58 -12.93 -19.41
CA ASP A 446 3.11 -12.98 -20.78
C ASP A 446 2.71 -14.24 -21.58
N PRO A 447 2.76 -15.46 -20.99
CA PRO A 447 2.37 -16.67 -21.73
C PRO A 447 0.90 -16.70 -22.16
N VAL A 448 0.03 -15.93 -21.49
CA VAL A 448 -1.43 -15.97 -21.65
C VAL A 448 -2.04 -14.56 -21.85
N LYS A 449 -1.23 -13.60 -22.33
CA LYS A 449 -1.64 -12.19 -22.45
C LYS A 449 -2.86 -11.96 -23.33
N THR A 450 -3.06 -12.79 -24.35
CA THR A 450 -4.21 -12.70 -25.25
C THR A 450 -5.49 -13.12 -24.53
N GLU A 451 -5.45 -14.23 -23.81
CA GLU A 451 -6.55 -14.72 -23.00
C GLU A 451 -6.89 -13.72 -21.89
N MET A 452 -5.87 -13.19 -21.20
CA MET A 452 -6.05 -12.15 -20.17
C MET A 452 -6.78 -10.92 -20.69
N ALA A 453 -6.42 -10.42 -21.87
CA ALA A 453 -7.08 -9.27 -22.48
C ALA A 453 -8.55 -9.57 -22.82
N ASN A 454 -8.83 -10.74 -23.40
CA ASN A 454 -10.17 -11.17 -23.74
C ASN A 454 -11.05 -11.36 -22.49
N LEU A 455 -10.51 -12.01 -21.45
CA LEU A 455 -11.20 -12.22 -20.17
C LEU A 455 -11.54 -10.90 -19.50
N SER A 456 -10.59 -9.96 -19.43
CA SER A 456 -10.82 -8.63 -18.86
C SER A 456 -11.89 -7.83 -19.62
N ALA A 457 -11.97 -7.96 -20.94
CA ALA A 457 -13.00 -7.32 -21.74
C ALA A 457 -14.40 -7.90 -21.42
N ILE A 458 -14.51 -9.23 -21.30
CA ILE A 458 -15.77 -9.92 -20.98
C ILE A 458 -16.24 -9.56 -19.57
N THR A 459 -15.35 -9.59 -18.59
CA THR A 459 -15.70 -9.21 -17.21
C THR A 459 -16.10 -7.74 -17.11
N GLY A 460 -15.40 -6.85 -17.81
CA GLY A 460 -15.74 -5.42 -17.88
C GLY A 460 -17.15 -5.17 -18.45
N GLU A 461 -17.60 -6.01 -19.38
CA GLU A 461 -18.95 -5.93 -19.96
C GLU A 461 -20.03 -6.51 -19.05
N LEU A 462 -19.80 -7.68 -18.44
CA LEU A 462 -20.84 -8.49 -17.80
C LEU A 462 -20.90 -8.40 -16.28
N PHE A 463 -19.81 -8.05 -15.60
CA PHE A 463 -19.81 -7.98 -14.12
C PHE A 463 -20.73 -6.87 -13.61
N VAL A 464 -20.66 -5.66 -14.17
CA VAL A 464 -21.44 -4.54 -13.65
C VAL A 464 -22.95 -4.81 -13.69
N PRO A 465 -23.57 -5.27 -14.80
CA PRO A 465 -24.98 -5.61 -14.81
C PRO A 465 -25.36 -6.73 -13.83
N LEU A 466 -24.48 -7.72 -13.65
CA LEU A 466 -24.72 -8.87 -12.79
C LEU A 466 -24.61 -8.48 -11.31
N ASP A 467 -23.51 -7.84 -10.92
CA ASP A 467 -23.24 -7.42 -9.55
C ASP A 467 -24.18 -6.30 -9.07
N SER A 468 -24.68 -5.46 -10.00
CA SER A 468 -25.70 -4.46 -9.67
C SER A 468 -27.14 -5.01 -9.64
N GLY A 469 -27.32 -6.31 -9.85
CA GLY A 469 -28.63 -6.96 -9.84
C GLY A 469 -29.59 -6.53 -10.96
N MET A 470 -29.09 -5.86 -12.00
CA MET A 470 -29.91 -5.38 -13.12
C MET A 470 -30.46 -6.50 -13.98
N VAL A 471 -29.72 -7.60 -14.09
CA VAL A 471 -30.05 -8.76 -14.92
C VAL A 471 -30.43 -9.97 -14.07
N ASP A 472 -31.08 -10.95 -14.69
CA ASP A 472 -31.37 -12.22 -14.03
C ASP A 472 -30.08 -13.00 -13.79
N PRO A 473 -29.74 -13.35 -12.53
CA PRO A 473 -28.45 -13.92 -12.21
C PRO A 473 -28.22 -15.31 -12.83
N ALA A 474 -29.25 -16.16 -12.93
CA ALA A 474 -29.09 -17.51 -13.47
C ALA A 474 -28.72 -17.47 -14.96
N THR A 475 -29.41 -16.62 -15.73
CA THR A 475 -29.17 -16.47 -17.17
C THR A 475 -27.84 -15.75 -17.44
N ALA A 476 -27.57 -14.66 -16.70
CA ALA A 476 -26.36 -13.85 -16.93
C ALA A 476 -25.09 -14.57 -16.46
N LEU A 477 -25.14 -15.33 -15.37
CA LEU A 477 -23.99 -16.14 -14.91
C LEU A 477 -23.65 -17.23 -15.92
N ALA A 478 -24.67 -17.92 -16.48
CA ALA A 478 -24.45 -18.95 -17.49
C ALA A 478 -23.80 -18.38 -18.76
N GLU A 479 -24.23 -17.18 -19.19
CA GLU A 479 -23.62 -16.49 -20.34
C GLU A 479 -22.17 -16.05 -20.02
N LEU A 480 -21.94 -15.50 -18.83
CA LEU A 480 -20.59 -15.12 -18.38
C LEU A 480 -19.66 -16.33 -18.37
N GLN A 481 -20.05 -17.42 -17.74
CA GLN A 481 -19.26 -18.66 -17.69
C GLN A 481 -18.91 -19.16 -19.08
N LYS A 482 -19.90 -19.26 -19.96
CA LYS A 482 -19.68 -19.71 -21.34
C LYS A 482 -18.68 -18.81 -22.08
N ARG A 483 -18.82 -17.49 -21.99
CA ARG A 483 -17.91 -16.56 -22.68
C ARG A 483 -16.49 -16.60 -22.12
N LEU A 484 -16.33 -16.78 -20.80
CA LEU A 484 -15.00 -16.94 -20.18
C LEU A 484 -14.35 -18.28 -20.59
N GLU A 485 -15.11 -19.38 -20.70
CA GLU A 485 -14.62 -20.66 -21.22
C GLU A 485 -14.12 -20.51 -22.67
N GLU A 486 -14.95 -19.90 -23.55
CA GLU A 486 -14.60 -19.65 -24.95
C GLU A 486 -13.38 -18.72 -25.10
N ALA A 487 -13.18 -17.78 -24.16
CA ALA A 487 -12.03 -16.87 -24.12
C ALA A 487 -10.76 -17.47 -23.50
N GLY A 488 -10.82 -18.71 -22.97
CA GLY A 488 -9.67 -19.43 -22.49
C GLY A 488 -9.36 -19.27 -21.00
N ILE A 489 -10.37 -19.09 -20.15
CA ILE A 489 -10.13 -19.00 -18.68
C ILE A 489 -9.38 -20.21 -18.14
N GLN A 490 -9.65 -21.43 -18.67
CA GLN A 490 -8.94 -22.64 -18.26
C GLN A 490 -7.45 -22.55 -18.59
N VAL A 491 -7.06 -21.97 -19.72
CA VAL A 491 -5.64 -21.77 -20.10
C VAL A 491 -4.94 -20.87 -19.09
N VAL A 492 -5.61 -19.77 -18.64
CA VAL A 492 -5.06 -18.89 -17.60
C VAL A 492 -4.97 -19.59 -16.26
N MET A 493 -5.98 -20.38 -15.88
CA MET A 493 -5.96 -21.14 -14.62
C MET A 493 -4.84 -22.19 -14.61
N ASP A 494 -4.64 -22.91 -15.70
CA ASP A 494 -3.59 -23.94 -15.82
C ASP A 494 -2.19 -23.28 -15.72
N GLU A 495 -1.99 -22.14 -16.39
CA GLU A 495 -0.73 -21.40 -16.30
C GLU A 495 -0.51 -20.81 -14.90
N ALA A 496 -1.54 -20.26 -14.27
CA ALA A 496 -1.46 -19.77 -12.90
C ALA A 496 -1.13 -20.89 -11.92
N GLN A 497 -1.76 -22.06 -12.08
CA GLN A 497 -1.48 -23.25 -11.26
C GLN A 497 -0.05 -23.74 -11.45
N ARG A 498 0.45 -23.79 -12.69
CA ARG A 498 1.84 -24.18 -13.00
C ARG A 498 2.83 -23.24 -12.30
N GLN A 499 2.67 -21.93 -12.50
CA GLN A 499 3.55 -20.91 -11.90
C GLN A 499 3.49 -20.94 -10.36
N LEU A 500 2.29 -21.04 -9.78
CA LEU A 500 2.09 -21.10 -8.33
C LEU A 500 2.76 -22.36 -7.73
N THR A 501 2.69 -23.50 -8.42
CA THR A 501 3.32 -24.75 -8.00
C THR A 501 4.84 -24.64 -8.05
N GLU A 502 5.41 -24.07 -9.12
CA GLU A 502 6.85 -23.83 -9.25
C GLU A 502 7.36 -22.84 -8.19
N TRP A 503 6.63 -21.75 -7.97
CA TRP A 503 6.94 -20.80 -6.92
C TRP A 503 6.93 -21.44 -5.53
N ALA A 504 5.93 -22.23 -5.21
CA ALA A 504 5.83 -22.92 -3.92
C ALA A 504 6.99 -23.91 -3.70
N ALA A 505 7.45 -24.59 -4.75
CA ALA A 505 8.57 -25.53 -4.69
C ALA A 505 9.94 -24.85 -4.52
N SER A 506 10.03 -23.55 -4.80
CA SER A 506 11.28 -22.76 -4.70
C SER A 506 11.52 -22.10 -3.34
N ARG A 507 10.58 -22.28 -2.38
CA ARG A 507 10.60 -21.59 -1.05
C ARG A 507 11.19 -22.41 0.08
#